data_1db545582d599b616f4b0cb02a09dedb
#
_entry.id   1db545582d599b616f4b0cb02a09dedb
#
_cell.length_a   1.000
_cell.length_b   1.000
_cell.length_c   1.000
_cell.angle_alpha   90.00
_cell.angle_beta   90.00
_cell.angle_gamma   90.00
#
_symmetry.space_group_name_H-M   'P 1'
#
loop_
_entity.id
_entity.type
_entity.pdbx_description
1 polymer ?
#
loop_
_entity_poly.entity_id
_entity_poly.type
_entity_poly.pdbx_seq_one_letter_code
_entity_poly.pdbx_strand_id
1 'polypeptide(L)' 'MKFIYVTDIDCKNELISNGFHLITETKNINQPMWIFENQSNLSFDFSDKSKFVFSNKMIF' A
#
# COMPACT_ATOMS: atom_id res chain seq x y z
N MET A 1 -9.51 -6.19 5.11
CA MET A 1 -9.24 -4.75 5.17
C MET A 1 -9.18 -4.20 3.77
N LYS A 2 -9.63 -2.98 3.62
CA LYS A 2 -9.85 -2.42 2.28
C LYS A 2 -8.65 -1.70 1.70
N PHE A 3 -7.76 -1.20 2.54
CA PHE A 3 -6.66 -0.37 2.08
C PHE A 3 -5.33 -0.87 2.60
N ILE A 4 -4.30 -0.66 1.80
CA ILE A 4 -2.93 -0.98 2.16
C ILE A 4 -2.14 0.31 2.12
N TYR A 5 -1.51 0.65 3.23
CA TYR A 5 -0.68 1.85 3.37
C TYR A 5 0.78 1.46 3.29
N VAL A 6 1.53 2.14 2.44
CA VAL A 6 2.94 1.83 2.21
C VAL A 6 3.74 3.12 2.28
N THR A 7 4.87 3.06 2.96
CA THR A 7 5.78 4.22 3.05
C THR A 7 7.13 3.95 2.40
N ASP A 8 7.36 2.72 1.92
CA ASP A 8 8.61 2.31 1.29
C ASP A 8 8.42 2.25 -0.21
N ILE A 9 9.30 2.90 -0.96
CA ILE A 9 9.15 2.96 -2.42
C ILE A 9 9.31 1.57 -3.06
N ASP A 10 10.14 0.72 -2.50
CA ASP A 10 10.30 -0.63 -3.03
C ASP A 10 9.03 -1.44 -2.87
N CYS A 11 8.37 -1.30 -1.73
CA CYS A 11 7.09 -1.97 -1.49
C CYS A 11 6.01 -1.42 -2.42
N LYS A 12 6.00 -0.11 -2.62
CA LYS A 12 5.06 0.51 -3.55
C LYS A 12 5.24 -0.07 -4.96
N ASN A 13 6.47 -0.16 -5.43
CA ASN A 13 6.75 -0.71 -6.75
C ASN A 13 6.36 -2.18 -6.86
N GLU A 14 6.56 -2.94 -5.79
CA GLU A 14 6.14 -4.34 -5.76
C GLU A 14 4.63 -4.47 -5.91
N LEU A 15 3.88 -3.66 -5.20
CA LEU A 15 2.42 -3.71 -5.29
C LEU A 15 1.96 -3.36 -6.70
N ILE A 16 2.55 -2.33 -7.30
CA ILE A 16 2.19 -1.94 -8.66
C ILE A 16 2.50 -3.07 -9.63
N SER A 17 3.66 -3.70 -9.49
CA SER A 17 4.06 -4.81 -10.36
C SER A 17 3.13 -6.00 -10.24
N ASN A 18 2.48 -6.16 -9.09
CA ASN A 18 1.57 -7.28 -8.87
C ASN A 18 0.12 -6.94 -9.18
N GLY A 19 -0.14 -5.77 -9.76
CA GLY A 19 -1.46 -5.43 -10.23
C GLY A 19 -2.34 -4.71 -9.21
N PHE A 20 -1.79 -4.30 -8.09
CA PHE A 20 -2.56 -3.55 -7.10
C PHE A 20 -2.81 -2.13 -7.60
N HIS A 21 -4.01 -1.63 -7.29
CA HIS A 21 -4.42 -0.31 -7.74
C HIS A 21 -4.00 0.76 -6.73
N LEU A 22 -3.19 1.71 -7.18
CA LEU A 22 -2.82 2.85 -6.36
C LEU A 22 -3.97 3.85 -6.34
N ILE A 23 -4.50 4.11 -5.15
CA ILE A 23 -5.62 5.03 -5.00
C ILE A 23 -5.11 6.46 -4.91
N THR A 24 -4.16 6.69 -4.04
CA THR A 24 -3.65 8.04 -3.85
C THR A 24 -2.27 8.01 -3.22
N GLU A 25 -1.58 9.12 -3.33
CA GLU A 25 -0.28 9.33 -2.73
C GLU A 25 -0.36 10.57 -1.85
N THR A 26 0.07 10.45 -0.60
CA THR A 26 0.14 11.61 0.29
C THR A 26 1.60 11.89 0.60
N LYS A 27 1.96 13.15 0.60
CA LYS A 27 3.32 13.56 0.93
C LYS A 27 3.31 14.20 2.29
N ASN A 28 3.91 13.50 3.24
CA ASN A 28 4.12 14.06 4.56
C ASN A 28 5.41 14.85 4.59
N ILE A 29 5.61 15.58 5.68
CA ILE A 29 6.81 16.39 5.85
C ILE A 29 8.06 15.52 5.80
N ASN A 30 7.98 14.33 6.36
CA ASN A 30 9.15 13.47 6.51
C ASN A 30 9.23 12.33 5.49
N GLN A 31 8.09 11.88 4.99
CA GLN A 31 8.11 10.76 4.05
C GLN A 31 6.79 10.66 3.30
N PRO A 32 6.85 10.16 2.07
CA PRO A 32 5.63 9.92 1.30
C PRO A 32 4.88 8.71 1.82
N MET A 33 3.59 8.65 1.53
CA MET A 33 2.77 7.49 1.84
C MET A 33 1.90 7.19 0.63
N TRP A 34 1.84 5.92 0.25
CA TRP A 34 0.99 5.48 -0.86
C TRP A 34 -0.12 4.60 -0.32
N ILE A 35 -1.32 4.81 -0.82
CA ILE A 35 -2.50 4.07 -0.39
C ILE A 35 -3.01 3.26 -1.56
N PHE A 36 -3.07 1.95 -1.37
CA PHE A 36 -3.53 1.01 -2.39
C PHE A 36 -4.83 0.37 -1.97
N GLU A 37 -5.59 -0.06 -2.97
CA GLU A 37 -6.75 -0.89 -2.74
C GLU A 37 -6.32 -2.32 -2.47
N ASN A 38 -6.82 -2.90 -1.38
CA ASN A 38 -6.52 -4.30 -1.07
C ASN A 38 -7.45 -5.19 -1.89
N GLN A 39 -6.93 -5.70 -2.99
CA GLN A 39 -7.69 -6.52 -3.91
C GLN A 39 -7.53 -7.98 -3.53
N SER A 40 -8.57 -8.55 -2.92
CA SER A 40 -8.52 -9.91 -2.39
C SER A 40 -8.37 -10.96 -3.48
N ASN A 41 -8.67 -10.61 -4.74
CA ASN A 41 -8.52 -11.54 -5.85
C ASN A 41 -7.07 -11.65 -6.33
N LEU A 42 -6.18 -10.82 -5.81
CA LEU A 42 -4.77 -10.89 -6.18
C LEU A 42 -4.01 -11.74 -5.17
N SER A 43 -3.11 -12.54 -5.69
CA SER A 43 -2.25 -13.37 -4.87
C SER A 43 -0.91 -12.65 -4.68
N PHE A 44 -0.66 -12.19 -3.47
CA PHE A 44 0.56 -11.47 -3.16
C PHE A 44 1.09 -11.92 -1.80
N ASP A 45 2.36 -12.25 -1.76
CA ASP A 45 3.01 -12.68 -0.54
C ASP A 45 3.61 -11.48 0.19
N PHE A 46 2.94 -11.06 1.26
CA PHE A 46 3.43 -9.96 2.10
C PHE A 46 4.45 -10.52 3.10
N SER A 47 5.59 -10.90 2.58
CA SER A 47 6.61 -11.55 3.41
C SER A 47 7.15 -10.63 4.50
N ASP A 48 7.17 -9.33 4.24
CA ASP A 48 7.60 -8.35 5.24
C ASP A 48 6.42 -7.47 5.62
N LYS A 49 5.57 -8.00 6.48
CA LYS A 49 4.33 -7.32 6.86
C LYS A 49 4.55 -6.04 7.64
N SER A 50 5.75 -5.86 8.19
CA SER A 50 6.03 -4.65 8.96
C SER A 50 6.04 -3.40 8.08
N LYS A 51 6.21 -3.56 6.78
CA LYS A 51 6.22 -2.43 5.84
C LYS A 51 4.86 -2.11 5.26
N PHE A 52 3.85 -2.91 5.58
CA PHE A 52 2.50 -2.74 5.05
C PHE A 52 1.54 -2.55 6.20
N VAL A 53 0.70 -1.53 6.09
CA VAL A 53 -0.33 -1.27 7.09
C VAL A 53 -1.69 -1.46 6.44
N PHE A 54 -2.50 -2.31 7.03
CA PHE A 54 -3.83 -2.61 6.52
C PHE A 54 -4.87 -1.86 7.33
N SER A 55 -5.81 -1.24 6.63
CA SER A 55 -6.83 -0.45 7.29
C SER A 55 -8.14 -0.50 6.51
N ASN A 56 -9.25 -0.34 7.22
CA ASN A 56 -10.56 -0.20 6.60
C ASN A 56 -10.89 1.26 6.30
N LYS A 57 -10.08 2.18 6.78
CA LYS A 57 -10.31 3.60 6.62
C LYS A 57 -9.21 4.22 5.79
N MET A 58 -9.60 5.14 4.93
CA MET A 58 -8.63 5.94 4.19
C MET A 58 -8.35 7.20 4.99
N ILE A 59 -7.11 7.37 5.40
CA ILE A 59 -6.69 8.50 6.21
C ILE A 59 -5.67 9.31 5.41
N PHE A 60 -5.93 10.58 5.30
CA PHE A 60 -5.00 11.49 4.62
C PHE A 60 -4.44 12.48 5.61
#